data_eb76eff048a1560475efbd3d448bda56
#
_entry.id   eb76eff048a1560475efbd3d448bda56
#
_cell.length_a   1.000
_cell.length_b   1.000
_cell.length_c   1.000
_cell.angle_alpha   90.00
_cell.angle_beta   90.00
_cell.angle_gamma   90.00
#
_symmetry.space_group_name_H-M   'P 1'
#
loop_
_entity.id
_entity.type
_entity.pdbx_description
1 polymer ?
#
loop_
_entity_poly.entity_id
_entity_poly.type
_entity_poly.pdbx_seq_one_letter_code
_entity_poly.pdbx_strand_id
1 'polypeptide(L)'
;MKQLALFLYLSLFFTFLGCEQEMKEHPLPESLKKELARKSDPNAHKNDVSGTISMAPGVLAAIHPSAGLFIFARPEGVDAGPPLAVRKHGIFDFPFEFEIGQLNTMIEGSLFEGKLTLTARLDQDGNRKSSPGDIEGKVVVKAGEKGVKLVLDTIVEGEVLNIQGTVRVSEGLQNKIPENATLFLFVRNLDVKRGPPLAVQRLAEINMPFKFSLGPQDIMIPGTPFDGPMVLTGRIDADGDARVGAGDIEGFVKVKPGDKNVELLLNHLTGE
;
A
#
# COMPACT_ATOMS: atom_id res chain seq x y z
N MET A 1 -92.69 -7.74 -10.43
CA MET A 1 -91.88 -6.68 -9.83
C MET A 1 -90.56 -7.29 -9.33
N LYS A 2 -89.64 -7.61 -10.22
CA LYS A 2 -88.30 -8.09 -9.87
C LYS A 2 -87.32 -7.40 -10.81
N GLN A 3 -86.49 -6.50 -10.24
CA GLN A 3 -85.48 -5.80 -10.95
C GLN A 3 -84.28 -6.73 -11.03
N LEU A 4 -83.77 -6.96 -12.26
CA LEU A 4 -82.61 -7.76 -12.58
C LEU A 4 -81.38 -6.83 -12.63
N ALA A 5 -80.46 -6.97 -11.68
CA ALA A 5 -79.28 -6.20 -11.67
C ALA A 5 -78.21 -6.90 -12.55
N LEU A 6 -77.77 -6.20 -13.59
CA LEU A 6 -76.76 -6.64 -14.54
C LEU A 6 -75.37 -6.20 -14.02
N PHE A 7 -74.57 -7.14 -13.53
CA PHE A 7 -73.19 -6.91 -13.17
C PHE A 7 -72.29 -6.95 -14.42
N LEU A 8 -71.82 -5.79 -14.79
CA LEU A 8 -70.80 -5.65 -15.86
C LEU A 8 -69.39 -5.91 -15.29
N TYR A 9 -68.78 -7.06 -15.59
CA TYR A 9 -67.42 -7.35 -15.25
C TYR A 9 -66.48 -6.66 -16.27
N LEU A 10 -65.84 -5.57 -15.86
CA LEU A 10 -64.82 -4.91 -16.64
C LEU A 10 -63.47 -5.56 -16.29
N SER A 11 -63.02 -6.52 -17.10
CA SER A 11 -61.69 -7.14 -16.98
C SER A 11 -60.64 -6.18 -17.53
N LEU A 12 -59.89 -5.55 -16.62
CA LEU A 12 -58.73 -4.71 -16.95
C LEU A 12 -57.54 -5.61 -17.33
N PHE A 13 -57.27 -5.75 -18.61
CA PHE A 13 -56.10 -6.42 -19.14
C PHE A 13 -54.88 -5.51 -18.94
N PHE A 14 -54.11 -5.73 -17.88
CA PHE A 14 -52.78 -5.11 -17.71
C PHE A 14 -51.82 -5.84 -18.63
N THR A 15 -51.53 -5.27 -19.80
CA THR A 15 -50.41 -5.69 -20.64
C THR A 15 -49.11 -5.19 -20.00
N PHE A 16 -48.39 -6.08 -19.32
CA PHE A 16 -47.01 -5.83 -18.95
C PHE A 16 -46.16 -5.80 -20.25
N LEU A 17 -45.89 -4.60 -20.76
CA LEU A 17 -44.79 -4.37 -21.68
C LEU A 17 -43.48 -4.50 -20.87
N GLY A 18 -43.01 -5.72 -20.73
CA GLY A 18 -41.65 -5.98 -20.28
C GLY A 18 -40.70 -5.44 -21.36
N CYS A 19 -39.98 -4.36 -21.06
CA CYS A 19 -38.76 -4.03 -21.81
C CYS A 19 -37.77 -5.16 -21.58
N GLU A 20 -37.73 -6.15 -22.43
CA GLU A 20 -36.56 -7.00 -22.63
C GLU A 20 -35.47 -6.13 -23.25
N GLN A 21 -34.68 -5.48 -22.41
CA GLN A 21 -33.37 -5.00 -22.83
C GLN A 21 -32.54 -6.23 -23.13
N GLU A 22 -32.40 -6.59 -24.40
CA GLU A 22 -31.37 -7.52 -24.84
C GLU A 22 -30.03 -7.00 -24.33
N MET A 23 -29.53 -7.63 -23.28
CA MET A 23 -28.15 -7.41 -22.86
C MET A 23 -27.26 -7.92 -24.00
N LYS A 24 -26.70 -6.97 -24.78
CA LYS A 24 -25.68 -7.32 -25.77
C LYS A 24 -24.53 -7.97 -25.01
N GLU A 25 -24.39 -9.26 -25.19
CA GLU A 25 -23.22 -10.00 -24.70
C GLU A 25 -21.97 -9.36 -25.33
N HIS A 26 -21.23 -8.62 -24.55
CA HIS A 26 -19.90 -8.19 -24.96
C HIS A 26 -18.95 -9.38 -24.81
N PRO A 27 -18.33 -9.85 -25.90
CA PRO A 27 -17.40 -10.96 -25.82
C PRO A 27 -16.26 -10.58 -24.85
N LEU A 28 -15.93 -11.51 -23.95
CA LEU A 28 -14.84 -11.32 -23.01
C LEU A 28 -13.55 -10.95 -23.76
N PRO A 29 -12.79 -9.97 -23.28
CA PRO A 29 -11.48 -9.66 -23.84
C PRO A 29 -10.60 -10.91 -23.92
N GLU A 30 -9.80 -11.02 -24.96
CA GLU A 30 -8.93 -12.20 -25.17
C GLU A 30 -7.95 -12.43 -24.01
N SER A 31 -7.48 -11.36 -23.36
CA SER A 31 -6.67 -11.45 -22.14
C SER A 31 -7.39 -12.17 -21.00
N LEU A 32 -8.67 -11.85 -20.81
CA LEU A 32 -9.49 -12.45 -19.75
C LEU A 32 -9.83 -13.92 -20.07
N LYS A 33 -10.09 -14.23 -21.35
CA LYS A 33 -10.28 -15.63 -21.79
C LYS A 33 -9.05 -16.47 -21.53
N LYS A 34 -7.85 -15.98 -21.86
CA LYS A 34 -6.58 -16.64 -21.58
C LYS A 34 -6.36 -16.86 -20.08
N GLU A 35 -6.67 -15.86 -19.27
CA GLU A 35 -6.54 -15.98 -17.82
C GLU A 35 -7.50 -17.00 -17.23
N LEU A 36 -8.76 -17.02 -17.68
CA LEU A 36 -9.74 -18.02 -17.28
C LEU A 36 -9.32 -19.43 -17.71
N ALA A 37 -8.85 -19.60 -18.94
CA ALA A 37 -8.36 -20.88 -19.44
C ALA A 37 -7.17 -21.38 -18.60
N ARG A 38 -6.23 -20.50 -18.25
CA ARG A 38 -5.10 -20.83 -17.39
C ARG A 38 -5.54 -21.25 -15.99
N LYS A 39 -6.51 -20.55 -15.39
CA LYS A 39 -7.08 -20.91 -14.08
C LYS A 39 -7.89 -22.19 -14.09
N SER A 40 -8.47 -22.55 -15.23
CA SER A 40 -9.28 -23.76 -15.42
C SER A 40 -8.45 -24.99 -15.82
N ASP A 41 -7.14 -24.84 -16.03
CA ASP A 41 -6.25 -25.97 -16.35
C ASP A 41 -6.13 -26.90 -15.13
N PRO A 42 -6.51 -28.17 -15.21
CA PRO A 42 -6.41 -29.13 -14.10
C PRO A 42 -4.98 -29.32 -13.59
N ASN A 43 -3.99 -29.03 -14.42
CA ASN A 43 -2.56 -29.15 -14.06
C ASN A 43 -2.00 -27.87 -13.45
N ALA A 44 -2.73 -26.76 -13.45
CA ALA A 44 -2.23 -25.47 -12.97
C ALA A 44 -1.79 -25.51 -11.50
N HIS A 45 -2.37 -26.38 -10.69
CA HIS A 45 -2.10 -26.54 -9.27
C HIS A 45 -1.19 -27.73 -8.91
N LYS A 46 -0.78 -28.53 -9.92
CA LYS A 46 -0.03 -29.77 -9.69
C LYS A 46 1.27 -29.56 -8.92
N ASN A 47 1.94 -28.46 -9.17
CA ASN A 47 3.24 -28.13 -8.60
C ASN A 47 3.17 -27.01 -7.53
N ASP A 48 1.97 -26.63 -7.09
CA ASP A 48 1.83 -25.60 -6.08
C ASP A 48 2.51 -26.03 -4.77
N VAL A 49 3.30 -25.14 -4.22
CA VAL A 49 3.90 -25.27 -2.90
C VAL A 49 3.00 -24.59 -1.89
N SER A 50 2.70 -25.24 -0.79
CA SER A 50 1.88 -24.68 0.28
C SER A 50 2.45 -24.96 1.66
N GLY A 51 2.11 -24.09 2.60
CA GLY A 51 2.62 -24.20 3.96
C GLY A 51 2.21 -23.03 4.84
N THR A 52 2.97 -22.81 5.90
CA THR A 52 2.70 -21.79 6.90
C THR A 52 3.91 -20.86 7.05
N ILE A 53 3.65 -19.56 7.11
CA ILE A 53 4.64 -18.53 7.45
C ILE A 53 4.40 -18.14 8.91
N SER A 54 5.49 -18.11 9.69
CA SER A 54 5.49 -17.65 11.07
C SER A 54 6.61 -16.63 11.30
N MET A 55 6.57 -15.92 12.43
CA MET A 55 7.64 -15.01 12.85
C MET A 55 8.47 -15.65 13.94
N ALA A 56 9.79 -15.47 13.86
CA ALA A 56 10.68 -15.89 14.92
C ALA A 56 10.48 -15.02 16.18
N PRO A 57 10.69 -15.55 17.40
CA PRO A 57 10.49 -14.80 18.66
C PRO A 57 11.40 -13.59 18.79
N GLY A 58 12.32 -13.28 18.07
CA GLY A 58 13.22 -12.11 18.18
C GLY A 58 12.93 -10.97 17.21
N VAL A 59 12.02 -11.18 16.24
CA VAL A 59 11.74 -10.21 15.15
C VAL A 59 10.33 -9.61 15.25
N LEU A 60 9.75 -9.59 16.45
CA LEU A 60 8.48 -8.91 16.74
C LEU A 60 8.67 -7.39 16.68
N ALA A 61 8.96 -6.86 15.51
CA ALA A 61 8.83 -5.43 15.24
C ALA A 61 7.34 -5.09 15.11
N ALA A 62 6.95 -3.88 15.50
CA ALA A 62 5.60 -3.41 15.22
C ALA A 62 5.39 -3.44 13.69
N ILE A 63 4.40 -4.21 13.23
CA ILE A 63 4.06 -4.28 11.82
C ILE A 63 3.43 -2.94 11.42
N HIS A 64 4.01 -2.27 10.45
CA HIS A 64 3.47 -1.01 9.98
C HIS A 64 2.10 -1.24 9.30
N PRO A 65 1.10 -0.35 9.47
CA PRO A 65 -0.22 -0.51 8.84
C PRO A 65 -0.19 -0.62 7.31
N SER A 66 0.84 -0.10 6.66
CA SER A 66 1.04 -0.22 5.20
C SER A 66 1.86 -1.45 4.79
N ALA A 67 2.32 -2.25 5.75
CA ALA A 67 3.14 -3.42 5.45
C ALA A 67 2.42 -4.40 4.51
N GLY A 68 3.18 -5.03 3.63
CA GLY A 68 2.71 -6.06 2.72
C GLY A 68 3.50 -7.34 2.88
N LEU A 69 2.83 -8.48 2.91
CA LEU A 69 3.50 -9.77 2.89
C LEU A 69 3.71 -10.22 1.43
N PHE A 70 4.97 -10.35 1.03
CA PHE A 70 5.34 -10.88 -0.27
C PHE A 70 5.87 -12.31 -0.11
N ILE A 71 5.44 -13.18 -1.00
CA ILE A 71 5.95 -14.54 -1.12
C ILE A 71 6.42 -14.68 -2.56
N PHE A 72 7.66 -15.02 -2.76
CA PHE A 72 8.19 -15.21 -4.10
C PHE A 72 9.12 -16.42 -4.18
N ALA A 73 9.16 -17.01 -5.36
CA ALA A 73 9.96 -18.17 -5.69
C ALA A 73 11.01 -17.82 -6.74
N ARG A 74 12.22 -18.34 -6.57
CA ARG A 74 13.30 -18.37 -7.57
C ARG A 74 13.80 -19.78 -7.74
N PRO A 75 14.34 -20.15 -8.91
CA PRO A 75 15.12 -21.39 -9.00
C PRO A 75 16.23 -21.42 -7.96
N GLU A 76 16.53 -22.58 -7.38
CA GLU A 76 17.60 -22.73 -6.38
C GLU A 76 18.94 -22.20 -6.95
N GLY A 77 19.66 -21.39 -6.15
CA GLY A 77 20.93 -20.77 -6.55
C GLY A 77 20.79 -19.50 -7.40
N VAL A 78 19.58 -19.02 -7.67
CA VAL A 78 19.34 -17.75 -8.37
C VAL A 78 18.92 -16.68 -7.34
N ASP A 79 19.84 -15.81 -6.96
CA ASP A 79 19.62 -14.81 -5.91
C ASP A 79 19.22 -13.43 -6.45
N ALA A 80 19.38 -13.18 -7.76
CA ALA A 80 19.14 -11.89 -8.38
C ALA A 80 18.17 -11.96 -9.55
N GLY A 81 17.67 -10.82 -9.99
CA GLY A 81 16.73 -10.69 -11.10
C GLY A 81 15.27 -10.90 -10.69
N PRO A 82 14.33 -10.89 -11.66
CA PRO A 82 12.90 -11.08 -11.38
C PRO A 82 12.65 -12.49 -10.82
N PRO A 83 11.77 -12.64 -9.84
CA PRO A 83 11.37 -13.96 -9.36
C PRO A 83 10.59 -14.73 -10.42
N LEU A 84 10.61 -16.07 -10.34
CA LEU A 84 9.81 -16.95 -11.18
C LEU A 84 8.31 -16.74 -10.92
N ALA A 85 7.92 -16.68 -9.65
CA ALA A 85 6.55 -16.49 -9.23
C ALA A 85 6.48 -15.55 -8.01
N VAL A 86 5.36 -14.81 -7.88
CA VAL A 86 5.13 -13.87 -6.78
C VAL A 86 3.67 -13.83 -6.36
N ARG A 87 3.43 -13.75 -5.04
CA ARG A 87 2.14 -13.38 -4.46
C ARG A 87 2.33 -12.25 -3.45
N LYS A 88 1.38 -11.32 -3.43
CA LYS A 88 1.30 -10.24 -2.44
C LYS A 88 0.01 -10.37 -1.64
N HIS A 89 0.11 -10.18 -0.33
CA HIS A 89 -1.02 -10.10 0.58
C HIS A 89 -0.95 -8.78 1.36
N GLY A 90 -2.03 -8.01 1.30
CA GLY A 90 -2.15 -6.74 2.04
C GLY A 90 -2.82 -6.90 3.40
N ILE A 91 -3.54 -8.03 3.59
CA ILE A 91 -4.18 -8.40 4.86
C ILE A 91 -3.65 -9.78 5.23
N PHE A 92 -3.05 -9.90 6.38
CA PHE A 92 -2.45 -11.15 6.88
C PHE A 92 -2.33 -11.11 8.41
N ASP A 93 -2.44 -12.28 9.02
CA ASP A 93 -2.14 -12.53 10.43
C ASP A 93 -1.20 -13.71 10.52
N PHE A 94 -0.33 -13.76 11.53
CA PHE A 94 0.57 -14.88 11.74
C PHE A 94 0.02 -15.85 12.81
N PRO A 95 0.13 -17.17 12.60
CA PRO A 95 0.73 -17.85 11.43
C PRO A 95 -0.13 -17.72 10.19
N PHE A 96 0.48 -17.42 9.04
CA PHE A 96 -0.17 -17.19 7.75
C PHE A 96 -0.07 -18.42 6.85
N GLU A 97 -1.18 -18.95 6.37
CA GLU A 97 -1.19 -20.05 5.39
C GLU A 97 -0.99 -19.51 3.98
N PHE A 98 -0.09 -20.12 3.22
CA PHE A 98 0.23 -19.70 1.87
C PHE A 98 0.17 -20.84 0.87
N GLU A 99 -0.05 -20.44 -0.38
CA GLU A 99 0.12 -21.28 -1.56
C GLU A 99 0.73 -20.44 -2.69
N ILE A 100 1.71 -21.00 -3.42
CA ILE A 100 2.34 -20.36 -4.57
C ILE A 100 2.67 -21.42 -5.62
N GLY A 101 2.43 -21.11 -6.90
CA GLY A 101 2.63 -22.09 -7.96
C GLY A 101 2.58 -21.51 -9.36
N GLN A 102 2.23 -22.35 -10.34
CA GLN A 102 2.22 -22.02 -11.76
C GLN A 102 1.37 -20.78 -12.09
N LEU A 103 0.24 -20.59 -11.41
CA LEU A 103 -0.64 -19.45 -11.65
C LEU A 103 -0.03 -18.10 -11.22
N ASN A 104 1.03 -18.14 -10.41
CA ASN A 104 1.71 -16.97 -9.87
C ASN A 104 2.98 -16.60 -10.65
N THR A 105 3.30 -17.32 -11.74
CA THR A 105 4.48 -17.03 -12.56
C THR A 105 4.37 -15.67 -13.22
N MET A 106 5.48 -14.92 -13.22
CA MET A 106 5.53 -13.55 -13.74
C MET A 106 5.74 -13.48 -15.25
N ILE A 107 6.37 -14.49 -15.83
CA ILE A 107 6.70 -14.55 -17.26
C ILE A 107 5.87 -15.66 -17.89
N GLU A 108 5.12 -15.33 -18.94
CA GLU A 108 4.32 -16.30 -19.71
C GLU A 108 5.24 -17.40 -20.26
N GLY A 109 4.82 -18.66 -20.09
CA GLY A 109 5.59 -19.83 -20.53
C GLY A 109 6.66 -20.32 -19.55
N SER A 110 6.91 -19.62 -18.47
CA SER A 110 7.81 -20.13 -17.41
C SER A 110 7.13 -21.28 -16.67
N LEU A 111 7.90 -22.34 -16.37
CA LEU A 111 7.42 -23.50 -15.63
C LEU A 111 7.78 -23.37 -14.14
N PHE A 112 6.78 -23.60 -13.29
CA PHE A 112 6.99 -23.68 -11.84
C PHE A 112 7.34 -25.12 -11.46
N GLU A 113 8.64 -25.44 -11.53
CA GLU A 113 9.15 -26.80 -11.37
C GLU A 113 10.56 -26.84 -10.77
N GLY A 114 10.99 -28.05 -10.40
CA GLY A 114 12.33 -28.29 -9.88
C GLY A 114 12.49 -27.86 -8.41
N LYS A 115 13.72 -27.56 -8.04
CA LYS A 115 14.06 -27.01 -6.73
C LYS A 115 14.00 -25.48 -6.77
N LEU A 116 13.36 -24.91 -5.77
CA LEU A 116 13.06 -23.50 -5.66
C LEU A 116 13.51 -22.97 -4.29
N THR A 117 14.00 -21.75 -4.27
CA THR A 117 14.12 -20.96 -3.04
C THR A 117 12.85 -20.12 -2.90
N LEU A 118 12.05 -20.41 -1.87
CA LEU A 118 10.97 -19.54 -1.45
C LEU A 118 11.51 -18.49 -0.49
N THR A 119 11.11 -17.25 -0.71
CA THR A 119 11.33 -16.15 0.22
C THR A 119 9.99 -15.55 0.61
N ALA A 120 9.73 -15.44 1.90
CA ALA A 120 8.72 -14.55 2.41
C ALA A 120 9.38 -13.27 2.89
N ARG A 121 8.77 -12.13 2.59
CA ARG A 121 9.23 -10.83 3.07
C ARG A 121 8.05 -10.00 3.56
N LEU A 122 8.16 -9.54 4.79
CA LEU A 122 7.32 -8.50 5.33
C LEU A 122 7.93 -7.16 4.96
N ASP A 123 7.36 -6.55 3.95
CA ASP A 123 7.75 -5.27 3.38
C ASP A 123 7.08 -4.15 4.20
N GLN A 124 7.85 -3.42 4.97
CA GLN A 124 7.38 -2.45 5.96
C GLN A 124 7.01 -1.09 5.33
N ASP A 125 7.64 -0.74 4.22
CA ASP A 125 7.46 0.56 3.56
C ASP A 125 6.64 0.50 2.26
N GLY A 126 6.26 -0.70 1.82
CA GLY A 126 5.44 -0.94 0.64
C GLY A 126 6.14 -0.72 -0.70
N ASN A 127 7.46 -0.54 -0.73
CA ASN A 127 8.20 -0.19 -1.95
C ASN A 127 8.52 -1.38 -2.87
N ARG A 128 8.22 -2.60 -2.45
CA ARG A 128 8.45 -3.88 -3.16
C ARG A 128 9.91 -4.31 -3.31
N LYS A 129 10.87 -3.45 -3.01
CA LYS A 129 12.29 -3.80 -2.97
C LYS A 129 12.65 -4.21 -1.55
N SER A 130 13.71 -4.99 -1.41
CA SER A 130 14.26 -5.26 -0.08
C SER A 130 14.86 -3.97 0.47
N SER A 131 14.36 -3.54 1.61
CA SER A 131 14.75 -2.28 2.26
C SER A 131 15.12 -2.53 3.72
N PRO A 132 15.94 -1.67 4.30
CA PRO A 132 16.24 -1.74 5.74
C PRO A 132 14.98 -1.72 6.59
N GLY A 133 14.88 -2.66 7.53
CA GLY A 133 13.71 -2.84 8.39
C GLY A 133 12.70 -3.86 7.88
N ASP A 134 12.77 -4.31 6.62
CA ASP A 134 12.00 -5.46 6.15
C ASP A 134 12.39 -6.72 6.92
N ILE A 135 11.48 -7.65 7.01
CA ILE A 135 11.74 -8.93 7.68
C ILE A 135 11.60 -10.04 6.64
N GLU A 136 12.66 -10.81 6.48
CA GLU A 136 12.71 -11.89 5.50
C GLU A 136 12.85 -13.27 6.17
N GLY A 137 12.42 -14.28 5.44
CA GLY A 137 12.71 -15.68 5.71
C GLY A 137 12.82 -16.45 4.41
N LYS A 138 13.68 -17.48 4.38
CA LYS A 138 13.96 -18.27 3.18
C LYS A 138 13.94 -19.76 3.48
N VAL A 139 13.45 -20.54 2.51
CA VAL A 139 13.51 -22.00 2.57
C VAL A 139 13.67 -22.57 1.17
N VAL A 140 14.46 -23.63 1.05
CA VAL A 140 14.57 -24.39 -0.21
C VAL A 140 13.53 -25.49 -0.20
N VAL A 141 12.77 -25.60 -1.28
CA VAL A 141 11.66 -26.55 -1.46
C VAL A 141 11.70 -27.19 -2.82
N LYS A 142 10.97 -28.29 -2.99
CA LYS A 142 10.67 -28.85 -4.30
C LYS A 142 9.29 -28.39 -4.75
N ALA A 143 9.14 -28.07 -6.05
CA ALA A 143 7.83 -27.77 -6.60
C ALA A 143 6.83 -28.90 -6.29
N GLY A 144 5.63 -28.54 -5.83
CA GLY A 144 4.61 -29.47 -5.34
C GLY A 144 4.68 -29.83 -3.86
N GLU A 145 5.69 -29.35 -3.12
CA GLU A 145 5.85 -29.63 -1.69
C GLU A 145 4.73 -28.99 -0.86
N LYS A 146 4.23 -29.74 0.14
CA LYS A 146 3.14 -29.33 1.01
C LYS A 146 3.60 -29.29 2.47
N GLY A 147 2.94 -28.44 3.28
CA GLY A 147 3.26 -28.32 4.71
C GLY A 147 4.59 -27.65 5.00
N VAL A 148 5.08 -26.82 4.07
CA VAL A 148 6.32 -26.06 4.21
C VAL A 148 6.20 -25.09 5.38
N LYS A 149 7.25 -25.05 6.23
CA LYS A 149 7.38 -24.08 7.32
C LYS A 149 8.39 -23.02 6.91
N LEU A 150 7.94 -21.80 6.73
CA LEU A 150 8.79 -20.67 6.42
C LEU A 150 8.74 -19.70 7.61
N VAL A 151 9.90 -19.34 8.13
CA VAL A 151 10.02 -18.48 9.31
C VAL A 151 10.63 -17.14 8.88
N LEU A 152 9.96 -16.05 9.20
CA LEU A 152 10.49 -14.70 9.10
C LEU A 152 11.43 -14.48 10.29
N ASP A 153 12.73 -14.54 10.07
CA ASP A 153 13.76 -14.56 11.12
C ASP A 153 14.89 -13.55 10.92
N THR A 154 14.94 -12.93 9.76
CA THR A 154 16.04 -12.03 9.38
C THR A 154 15.51 -10.63 9.13
N ILE A 155 15.98 -9.65 9.93
CA ILE A 155 15.72 -8.23 9.64
C ILE A 155 16.74 -7.78 8.60
N VAL A 156 16.26 -7.16 7.51
CA VAL A 156 17.13 -6.58 6.48
C VAL A 156 17.88 -5.42 7.10
N GLU A 157 19.20 -5.56 7.19
CA GLU A 157 20.08 -4.54 7.76
C GLU A 157 20.27 -3.36 6.80
N GLY A 158 20.52 -2.20 7.36
CA GLY A 158 20.80 -0.97 6.64
C GLY A 158 20.27 0.27 7.36
N GLU A 159 20.63 1.43 6.88
CA GLU A 159 20.13 2.68 7.41
C GLU A 159 18.80 3.03 6.75
N VAL A 160 17.73 3.19 7.54
CA VAL A 160 16.49 3.80 7.07
C VAL A 160 16.75 5.27 6.83
N LEU A 161 16.67 5.69 5.58
CA LEU A 161 17.04 7.03 5.15
C LEU A 161 15.95 8.06 5.47
N ASN A 162 15.64 8.23 6.76
CA ASN A 162 14.73 9.27 7.21
C ASN A 162 15.35 10.67 7.04
N ILE A 163 14.50 11.64 6.71
CA ILE A 163 14.80 13.06 6.79
C ILE A 163 14.57 13.48 8.25
N GLN A 164 15.60 13.98 8.89
CA GLN A 164 15.57 14.33 10.32
C GLN A 164 15.95 15.80 10.53
N GLY A 165 15.26 16.45 11.44
CA GLY A 165 15.58 17.86 11.70
C GLY A 165 14.72 18.49 12.78
N THR A 166 14.65 19.82 12.72
CA THR A 166 13.92 20.64 13.67
C THR A 166 13.02 21.63 12.93
N VAL A 167 11.76 21.69 13.32
CA VAL A 167 10.82 22.72 12.89
C VAL A 167 10.89 23.90 13.88
N ARG A 168 10.98 25.11 13.33
CA ARG A 168 10.89 26.35 14.08
C ARG A 168 9.86 27.28 13.44
N VAL A 169 9.29 28.14 14.24
CA VAL A 169 8.42 29.25 13.77
C VAL A 169 9.17 30.54 13.95
N SER A 170 9.09 31.42 12.97
CA SER A 170 9.72 32.77 13.08
C SER A 170 9.15 33.55 14.26
N GLU A 171 9.98 34.37 14.92
CA GLU A 171 9.61 35.07 16.15
C GLU A 171 8.32 35.87 16.01
N GLY A 172 8.10 36.54 14.87
CA GLY A 172 6.89 37.32 14.61
C GLY A 172 5.59 36.54 14.45
N LEU A 173 5.68 35.20 14.27
CA LEU A 173 4.50 34.31 14.05
C LEU A 173 4.22 33.38 15.23
N GLN A 174 5.10 33.30 16.22
CA GLN A 174 4.92 32.39 17.37
C GLN A 174 3.60 32.64 18.11
N ASN A 175 3.24 33.92 18.30
CA ASN A 175 2.00 34.33 18.99
C ASN A 175 0.74 34.17 18.13
N LYS A 176 0.88 33.78 16.85
CA LYS A 176 -0.23 33.56 15.93
C LYS A 176 -0.61 32.06 15.83
N ILE A 177 0.07 31.18 16.56
CA ILE A 177 -0.22 29.75 16.60
C ILE A 177 -1.49 29.53 17.45
N PRO A 178 -2.59 28.98 16.88
CA PRO A 178 -3.79 28.62 17.66
C PRO A 178 -3.51 27.51 18.66
N GLU A 179 -4.23 27.48 19.79
CA GLU A 179 -4.07 26.45 20.84
C GLU A 179 -4.34 25.03 20.32
N ASN A 180 -5.27 24.88 19.38
CA ASN A 180 -5.67 23.57 18.82
C ASN A 180 -5.12 23.33 17.41
N ALA A 181 -4.07 24.05 17.02
CA ALA A 181 -3.47 23.88 15.70
C ALA A 181 -2.86 22.49 15.52
N THR A 182 -2.86 22.03 14.29
CA THR A 182 -2.22 20.77 13.88
C THR A 182 -0.99 21.06 13.04
N LEU A 183 0.15 20.45 13.37
CA LEU A 183 1.33 20.50 12.51
C LEU A 183 1.28 19.36 11.49
N PHE A 184 1.29 19.70 10.22
CA PHE A 184 1.53 18.78 9.12
C PHE A 184 2.97 18.91 8.63
N LEU A 185 3.67 17.78 8.57
CA LEU A 185 4.96 17.66 7.91
C LEU A 185 4.78 16.74 6.73
N PHE A 186 5.11 17.19 5.53
CA PHE A 186 4.96 16.38 4.35
C PHE A 186 6.04 16.65 3.31
N VAL A 187 6.35 15.63 2.52
CA VAL A 187 7.29 15.76 1.40
C VAL A 187 6.60 15.48 0.08
N ARG A 188 7.05 16.19 -0.96
CA ARG A 188 6.75 15.93 -2.37
C ARG A 188 8.05 15.84 -3.15
N ASN A 189 8.08 15.00 -4.17
CA ASN A 189 9.19 15.02 -5.12
C ASN A 189 9.28 16.40 -5.76
N LEU A 190 10.50 16.89 -5.99
CA LEU A 190 10.76 18.26 -6.43
C LEU A 190 9.97 18.67 -7.67
N ASP A 191 9.74 17.72 -8.60
CA ASP A 191 9.05 17.93 -9.85
C ASP A 191 7.51 17.82 -9.76
N VAL A 192 6.98 17.37 -8.61
CA VAL A 192 5.55 17.13 -8.39
C VAL A 192 4.92 18.33 -7.67
N LYS A 193 4.28 19.22 -8.42
CA LYS A 193 3.67 20.45 -7.91
C LYS A 193 2.24 20.28 -7.37
N ARG A 194 1.54 19.22 -7.73
CA ARG A 194 0.12 18.97 -7.38
C ARG A 194 -0.12 17.50 -7.06
N GLY A 195 -1.22 17.21 -6.34
CA GLY A 195 -1.59 15.87 -5.92
C GLY A 195 -1.25 15.56 -4.47
N PRO A 196 -1.49 14.35 -4.02
CA PRO A 196 -1.16 13.95 -2.65
C PRO A 196 0.35 14.04 -2.41
N PRO A 197 0.78 14.35 -1.19
CA PRO A 197 2.19 14.27 -0.83
C PRO A 197 2.70 12.82 -0.93
N LEU A 198 4.02 12.65 -1.04
CA LEU A 198 4.65 11.33 -1.02
C LEU A 198 4.55 10.70 0.37
N ALA A 199 4.90 11.47 1.40
CA ALA A 199 4.82 11.06 2.80
C ALA A 199 4.30 12.20 3.66
N VAL A 200 3.60 11.87 4.76
CA VAL A 200 2.99 12.86 5.64
C VAL A 200 2.97 12.38 7.09
N GLN A 201 3.25 13.29 7.99
CA GLN A 201 2.98 13.17 9.43
C GLN A 201 1.99 14.25 9.87
N ARG A 202 1.00 13.87 10.66
CA ARG A 202 0.05 14.76 11.31
C ARG A 202 0.28 14.73 12.81
N LEU A 203 0.51 15.87 13.41
CA LEU A 203 0.92 16.03 14.81
C LEU A 203 -0.05 17.00 15.50
N ALA A 204 -0.82 16.48 16.44
CA ALA A 204 -1.84 17.25 17.15
C ALA A 204 -1.27 18.08 18.33
N GLU A 205 -0.15 17.66 18.89
CA GLU A 205 0.52 18.39 19.99
C GLU A 205 1.78 19.06 19.46
N ILE A 206 1.78 20.40 19.47
CA ILE A 206 2.87 21.20 18.90
C ILE A 206 3.64 21.89 20.00
N ASN A 207 4.83 21.40 20.32
CA ASN A 207 5.78 22.09 21.17
C ASN A 207 6.97 22.57 20.32
N MET A 208 7.11 23.88 20.14
CA MET A 208 8.20 24.43 19.34
C MET A 208 9.43 24.76 20.22
N PRO A 209 10.63 24.48 19.75
CA PRO A 209 11.01 23.83 18.49
C PRO A 209 10.68 22.33 18.49
N PHE A 210 10.15 21.82 17.37
CA PHE A 210 9.72 20.42 17.22
C PHE A 210 10.77 19.60 16.45
N LYS A 211 11.25 18.50 17.04
CA LYS A 211 12.14 17.55 16.36
C LYS A 211 11.32 16.53 15.57
N PHE A 212 11.70 16.28 14.33
CA PHE A 212 10.99 15.35 13.46
C PHE A 212 11.92 14.28 12.85
N SER A 213 11.30 13.17 12.43
CA SER A 213 11.90 12.12 11.62
C SER A 213 10.84 11.62 10.65
N LEU A 214 10.94 11.99 9.38
CA LEU A 214 9.99 11.63 8.31
C LEU A 214 10.68 10.69 7.32
N GLY A 215 10.04 9.58 6.99
CA GLY A 215 10.69 8.55 6.19
C GLY A 215 9.76 7.64 5.40
N PRO A 216 10.28 6.52 4.88
CA PRO A 216 9.51 5.57 4.09
C PRO A 216 8.24 5.03 4.77
N GLN A 217 8.25 4.94 6.11
CA GLN A 217 7.10 4.50 6.90
C GLN A 217 5.90 5.47 6.86
N ASP A 218 6.15 6.72 6.47
CA ASP A 218 5.13 7.79 6.41
C ASP A 218 4.51 7.94 5.01
N ILE A 219 4.85 7.04 4.07
CA ILE A 219 4.39 7.08 2.67
C ILE A 219 2.86 6.88 2.62
N MET A 220 2.16 7.79 1.90
CA MET A 220 0.71 7.73 1.78
C MET A 220 0.21 6.64 0.83
N ILE A 221 0.95 6.36 -0.24
CA ILE A 221 0.58 5.37 -1.26
C ILE A 221 1.63 4.26 -1.24
N PRO A 222 1.30 3.09 -0.68
CA PRO A 222 2.24 1.96 -0.60
C PRO A 222 2.86 1.63 -1.96
N GLY A 223 4.16 1.40 -1.97
CA GLY A 223 4.93 1.07 -3.16
C GLY A 223 5.44 2.27 -3.96
N THR A 224 5.24 3.48 -3.48
CA THR A 224 5.87 4.67 -4.04
C THR A 224 7.30 4.79 -3.50
N PRO A 225 8.34 4.92 -4.36
CA PRO A 225 9.71 5.06 -3.89
C PRO A 225 9.92 6.33 -3.07
N PHE A 226 10.60 6.20 -1.91
CA PHE A 226 11.05 7.34 -1.10
C PHE A 226 12.49 7.68 -1.51
N ASP A 227 12.65 8.29 -2.68
CA ASP A 227 13.95 8.57 -3.27
C ASP A 227 13.98 9.91 -4.03
N GLY A 228 15.18 10.34 -4.41
CA GLY A 228 15.40 11.56 -5.17
C GLY A 228 15.27 12.86 -4.35
N PRO A 229 15.38 14.01 -5.02
CA PRO A 229 15.24 15.32 -4.41
C PRO A 229 13.76 15.63 -4.11
N MET A 230 13.50 16.19 -2.93
CA MET A 230 12.17 16.48 -2.41
C MET A 230 12.06 17.89 -1.87
N VAL A 231 10.85 18.36 -1.68
CA VAL A 231 10.52 19.54 -0.88
C VAL A 231 9.79 19.06 0.38
N LEU A 232 10.40 19.28 1.52
CA LEU A 232 9.76 19.17 2.82
C LEU A 232 9.01 20.46 3.11
N THR A 233 7.74 20.34 3.41
CA THR A 233 6.86 21.44 3.83
C THR A 233 6.37 21.15 5.23
N GLY A 234 6.46 22.16 6.09
CA GLY A 234 5.77 22.20 7.37
C GLY A 234 4.63 23.19 7.29
N ARG A 235 3.49 22.82 7.85
CA ARG A 235 2.34 23.72 7.97
C ARG A 235 1.68 23.53 9.33
N ILE A 236 1.58 24.63 10.06
CA ILE A 236 0.68 24.74 11.20
C ILE A 236 -0.67 25.14 10.65
N ASP A 237 -1.58 24.22 10.68
CA ASP A 237 -2.94 24.31 10.17
C ASP A 237 -3.85 24.81 11.30
N ALA A 238 -4.50 25.93 11.06
CA ALA A 238 -5.23 26.66 12.08
C ALA A 238 -6.61 26.07 12.41
N ASP A 239 -7.26 25.43 11.44
CA ASP A 239 -8.62 24.91 11.58
C ASP A 239 -8.73 23.36 11.55
N GLY A 240 -7.60 22.67 11.26
CA GLY A 240 -7.50 21.20 11.29
C GLY A 240 -8.08 20.49 10.07
N ASP A 241 -8.43 21.20 8.99
CA ASP A 241 -9.06 20.63 7.80
C ASP A 241 -8.06 20.06 6.78
N ALA A 242 -6.77 20.21 7.05
CA ALA A 242 -5.63 19.76 6.22
C ALA A 242 -5.50 20.48 4.86
N ARG A 243 -6.33 21.46 4.56
CA ARG A 243 -6.23 22.31 3.38
C ARG A 243 -5.49 23.60 3.72
N VAL A 244 -4.91 24.22 2.69
CA VAL A 244 -4.32 25.55 2.89
C VAL A 244 -5.44 26.54 3.13
N GLY A 245 -5.44 27.15 4.31
CA GLY A 245 -6.43 28.12 4.77
C GLY A 245 -5.81 29.44 5.21
N ALA A 246 -6.64 30.46 5.43
CA ALA A 246 -6.20 31.69 6.02
C ALA A 246 -5.83 31.47 7.49
N GLY A 247 -4.68 31.99 7.92
CA GLY A 247 -4.16 31.81 9.27
C GLY A 247 -3.20 30.65 9.43
N ASP A 248 -2.99 29.82 8.40
CA ASP A 248 -1.96 28.80 8.43
C ASP A 248 -0.57 29.42 8.40
N ILE A 249 0.40 28.75 9.04
CA ILE A 249 1.78 29.17 9.02
C ILE A 249 2.60 28.11 8.31
N GLU A 250 3.21 28.46 7.18
CA GLU A 250 3.94 27.52 6.34
C GLU A 250 5.44 27.85 6.22
N GLY A 251 6.20 26.83 5.87
CA GLY A 251 7.59 26.94 5.46
C GLY A 251 8.02 25.69 4.71
N PHE A 252 9.07 25.80 3.91
CA PHE A 252 9.56 24.69 3.10
C PHE A 252 11.07 24.73 2.95
N VAL A 253 11.65 23.55 2.73
CA VAL A 253 13.08 23.38 2.48
C VAL A 253 13.29 22.20 1.51
N LYS A 254 14.32 22.29 0.66
CA LYS A 254 14.73 21.20 -0.21
C LYS A 254 15.51 20.17 0.60
N VAL A 255 15.18 18.89 0.39
CA VAL A 255 15.77 17.77 1.12
C VAL A 255 15.93 16.56 0.20
N LYS A 256 16.64 15.56 0.68
CA LYS A 256 16.72 14.20 0.11
C LYS A 256 16.68 13.18 1.23
N PRO A 257 16.35 11.93 0.93
CA PRO A 257 16.39 10.85 1.92
C PRO A 257 17.75 10.77 2.62
N GLY A 258 17.73 10.61 3.94
CA GLY A 258 18.91 10.54 4.79
C GLY A 258 19.48 11.89 5.26
N ASP A 259 18.90 13.01 4.84
CA ASP A 259 19.33 14.32 5.34
C ASP A 259 19.07 14.42 6.85
N LYS A 260 20.09 14.85 7.59
CA LYS A 260 20.06 15.05 9.04
C LYS A 260 20.27 16.53 9.38
N ASN A 261 19.78 16.91 10.56
CA ASN A 261 19.89 18.31 11.05
C ASN A 261 19.24 19.33 10.12
N VAL A 262 18.14 18.96 9.46
CA VAL A 262 17.38 19.86 8.60
C VAL A 262 16.70 20.92 9.47
N GLU A 263 16.93 22.19 9.18
CA GLU A 263 16.22 23.30 9.82
C GLU A 263 15.05 23.73 8.92
N LEU A 264 13.82 23.49 9.38
CA LEU A 264 12.60 23.91 8.71
C LEU A 264 12.01 25.11 9.44
N LEU A 265 12.12 26.28 8.82
CA LEU A 265 11.57 27.53 9.38
C LEU A 265 10.19 27.81 8.76
N LEU A 266 9.16 27.88 9.61
CA LEU A 266 7.82 28.31 9.23
C LEU A 266 7.76 29.84 9.37
N ASN A 267 7.73 30.55 8.25
CA ASN A 267 7.88 31.98 8.17
C ASN A 267 6.87 32.68 7.25
N HIS A 268 5.90 31.95 6.73
CA HIS A 268 4.85 32.49 5.86
C HIS A 268 3.48 32.29 6.50
N LEU A 269 2.73 33.38 6.75
CA LEU A 269 1.34 33.34 7.16
C LEU A 269 0.44 33.43 5.93
N THR A 270 -0.45 32.45 5.76
CA THR A 270 -1.36 32.41 4.60
C THR A 270 -2.56 33.33 4.82
N GLY A 271 -2.99 34.02 3.77
CA GLY A 271 -4.17 34.91 3.81
C GLY A 271 -3.92 36.34 4.23
N GLU A 272 -2.65 36.78 4.37
CA GLU A 272 -2.26 38.20 4.46
C GLU A 272 -1.89 38.76 3.09
#